data_5678bba60b6247e998f14785bc458210
#
_entry.id   5678bba60b6247e998f14785bc458210
#
_cell.length_a   1.000
_cell.length_b   1.000
_cell.length_c   1.000
_cell.angle_alpha   90.00
_cell.angle_beta   90.00
_cell.angle_gamma   90.00
#
_symmetry.space_group_name_H-M   'P 1'
#
loop_
_entity.id
_entity.type
_entity.pdbx_description
1 polymer ?
#
loop_
_entity_poly.entity_id
_entity_poly.type
_entity_poly.pdbx_seq_one_letter_code
_entity_poly.pdbx_strand_id
1 'polypeptide(L)'
;PRHIDGEVDPESRIDGRVRIGKDTRIICSTIRGPVIIGENSVVDHAFIGPFTSIQDQCEIRHSEIQHSIMLRGSRIDNLKRRVEDSLIGVNVEICRSEKPPEAYRFLVGDNSRIEIY
;
A
#
# COMPACT_ATOMS: atom_id res chain seq x y z
N PRO A 1 -9.31 3.83 18.47
CA PRO A 1 -8.91 5.23 18.34
C PRO A 1 -8.07 5.50 17.10
N ARG A 2 -8.10 6.74 16.67
CA ARG A 2 -7.33 7.19 15.53
C ARG A 2 -6.22 8.09 16.01
N HIS A 3 -5.08 7.98 15.33
CA HIS A 3 -3.95 8.86 15.59
C HIS A 3 -3.39 9.29 14.24
N ILE A 4 -3.75 10.48 13.81
CA ILE A 4 -3.41 10.96 12.46
C ILE A 4 -2.52 12.19 12.56
N ASP A 5 -1.24 12.01 12.21
CA ASP A 5 -0.27 13.10 12.14
C ASP A 5 0.01 13.55 10.70
N GLY A 6 -0.55 12.86 9.74
CA GLY A 6 -0.43 13.20 8.33
C GLY A 6 -1.61 14.01 7.83
N GLU A 7 -1.67 14.17 6.53
CA GLU A 7 -2.73 14.90 5.84
C GLU A 7 -3.71 13.93 5.18
N VAL A 8 -5.00 14.14 5.44
CA VAL A 8 -6.08 13.37 4.84
C VAL A 8 -6.99 14.34 4.12
N ASP A 9 -7.18 14.15 2.82
CA ASP A 9 -8.03 15.07 2.07
C ASP A 9 -9.52 14.84 2.37
N PRO A 10 -10.40 15.79 1.98
CA PRO A 10 -11.83 15.66 2.27
C PRO A 10 -12.52 14.52 1.52
N GLU A 11 -11.93 14.02 0.46
CA GLU A 11 -12.50 12.94 -0.35
C GLU A 11 -12.20 11.56 0.21
N SER A 12 -11.29 11.51 1.18
CA SER A 12 -10.87 10.25 1.75
C SER A 12 -11.75 9.85 2.93
N ARG A 13 -11.79 8.56 3.20
CA ARG A 13 -12.57 8.01 4.29
C ARG A 13 -11.69 7.13 5.18
N ILE A 14 -11.78 7.37 6.48
CA ILE A 14 -11.01 6.60 7.46
C ILE A 14 -11.99 6.01 8.48
N ASP A 15 -12.01 4.69 8.56
CA ASP A 15 -12.86 3.97 9.48
C ASP A 15 -12.02 3.09 10.41
N GLY A 16 -12.44 2.97 11.64
CA GLY A 16 -11.81 2.07 12.59
C GLY A 16 -10.52 2.62 13.20
N ARG A 17 -9.70 1.72 13.68
CA ARG A 17 -8.44 2.07 14.34
C ARG A 17 -7.36 2.28 13.30
N VAL A 18 -6.91 3.53 13.15
CA VAL A 18 -5.93 3.89 12.13
C VAL A 18 -4.88 4.81 12.73
N ARG A 19 -3.61 4.54 12.43
CA ARG A 19 -2.50 5.41 12.77
C ARG A 19 -1.79 5.81 11.49
N ILE A 20 -1.60 7.12 11.30
CA ILE A 20 -0.94 7.67 10.11
C ILE A 20 0.18 8.59 10.57
N GLY A 21 1.39 8.30 10.12
CA GLY A 21 2.57 9.04 10.53
C GLY A 21 2.69 10.40 9.88
N LYS A 22 3.67 11.15 10.37
CA LYS A 22 3.96 12.51 9.95
C LYS A 22 4.31 12.56 8.47
N ASP A 23 3.84 13.62 7.80
CA ASP A 23 4.13 13.90 6.39
C ASP A 23 3.62 12.83 5.40
N THR A 24 2.74 11.95 5.86
CA THR A 24 2.03 11.01 5.00
C THR A 24 0.79 11.69 4.44
N ARG A 25 0.51 11.45 3.18
CA ARG A 25 -0.66 12.04 2.50
C ARG A 25 -1.61 10.96 2.04
N ILE A 26 -2.87 11.14 2.40
CA ILE A 26 -3.96 10.25 2.00
C ILE A 26 -4.85 11.04 1.05
N ILE A 27 -4.94 10.60 -0.20
CA ILE A 27 -5.61 11.31 -1.28
C ILE A 27 -6.68 10.41 -1.90
N CYS A 28 -7.92 10.84 -1.89
CA CYS A 28 -9.05 10.13 -2.53
C CYS A 28 -9.03 8.63 -2.23
N SER A 29 -8.83 8.27 -0.97
CA SER A 29 -8.60 6.88 -0.58
C SER A 29 -9.51 6.48 0.56
N THR A 30 -9.69 5.17 0.73
CA THR A 30 -10.41 4.60 1.86
C THR A 30 -9.47 3.74 2.68
N ILE A 31 -9.43 3.99 3.99
CA ILE A 31 -8.64 3.21 4.92
C ILE A 31 -9.57 2.64 5.98
N ARG A 32 -9.55 1.33 6.11
CA ARG A 32 -10.38 0.64 7.09
C ARG A 32 -9.49 -0.13 8.05
N GLY A 33 -9.46 0.31 9.29
CA GLY A 33 -8.58 -0.27 10.31
C GLY A 33 -8.99 -1.65 10.82
N PRO A 34 -8.10 -2.29 11.55
CA PRO A 34 -6.85 -1.72 12.06
C PRO A 34 -5.76 -1.60 11.00
N VAL A 35 -5.20 -0.40 10.88
CA VAL A 35 -4.15 -0.08 9.90
C VAL A 35 -3.12 0.85 10.54
N ILE A 36 -1.85 0.60 10.26
CA ILE A 36 -0.76 1.50 10.64
C ILE A 36 -0.02 1.91 9.38
N ILE A 37 0.14 3.20 9.19
CA ILE A 37 0.92 3.77 8.09
C ILE A 37 2.00 4.66 8.68
N GLY A 38 3.23 4.45 8.26
CA GLY A 38 4.37 5.20 8.76
C GLY A 38 4.44 6.63 8.23
N GLU A 39 5.64 7.18 8.23
CA GLU A 39 5.90 8.56 7.84
C GLU A 39 6.28 8.67 6.36
N ASN A 40 6.05 9.85 5.79
CA ASN A 40 6.47 10.19 4.43
C ASN A 40 5.96 9.22 3.38
N SER A 41 4.76 8.70 3.57
CA SER A 41 4.13 7.77 2.65
C SER A 41 3.01 8.47 1.87
N VAL A 42 2.59 7.87 0.77
CA VAL A 42 1.51 8.39 -0.05
C VAL A 42 0.51 7.28 -0.35
N VAL A 43 -0.75 7.56 -0.11
CA VAL A 43 -1.86 6.66 -0.45
C VAL A 43 -2.81 7.45 -1.34
N ASP A 44 -2.90 7.06 -2.59
CA ASP A 44 -3.57 7.84 -3.63
C ASP A 44 -4.52 6.95 -4.42
N HIS A 45 -5.81 7.29 -4.42
CA HIS A 45 -6.84 6.50 -5.09
C HIS A 45 -6.73 5.01 -4.77
N ALA A 46 -6.59 4.72 -3.48
CA ALA A 46 -6.32 3.37 -3.02
C ALA A 46 -7.28 2.95 -1.92
N PHE A 47 -7.35 1.65 -1.71
CA PHE A 47 -8.05 1.07 -0.57
C PHE A 47 -7.06 0.30 0.29
N ILE A 48 -7.02 0.62 1.58
CA ILE A 48 -6.21 -0.11 2.54
C ILE A 48 -7.17 -0.73 3.55
N GLY A 49 -7.24 -2.05 3.53
CA GLY A 49 -8.14 -2.80 4.38
C GLY A 49 -7.50 -3.24 5.69
N PRO A 50 -8.30 -3.94 6.51
CA PRO A 50 -7.90 -4.28 7.88
C PRO A 50 -6.64 -5.13 7.98
N PHE A 51 -5.95 -4.97 9.11
CA PHE A 51 -4.77 -5.75 9.47
C PHE A 51 -3.63 -5.52 8.49
N THR A 52 -3.41 -4.27 8.14
CA THR A 52 -2.34 -3.87 7.23
C THR A 52 -1.37 -2.94 7.95
N SER A 53 -0.09 -3.18 7.75
CA SER A 53 0.98 -2.35 8.29
C SER A 53 1.85 -1.87 7.13
N ILE A 54 1.97 -0.57 6.99
CA ILE A 54 2.75 0.06 5.94
C ILE A 54 3.81 0.93 6.60
N GLN A 55 5.06 0.66 6.30
CA GLN A 55 6.18 1.39 6.88
C GLN A 55 6.41 2.73 6.19
N ASP A 56 7.51 3.39 6.53
CA ASP A 56 7.83 4.72 6.04
C ASP A 56 8.16 4.74 4.55
N GLN A 57 7.94 5.86 3.91
CA GLN A 57 8.36 6.12 2.53
C GLN A 57 7.78 5.14 1.52
N CYS A 58 6.57 4.67 1.78
CA CYS A 58 5.85 3.81 0.85
C CYS A 58 4.89 4.61 0.00
N GLU A 59 4.58 4.07 -1.17
CA GLU A 59 3.55 4.63 -2.04
C GLU A 59 2.59 3.53 -2.46
N ILE A 60 1.30 3.81 -2.32
CA ILE A 60 0.24 2.93 -2.79
C ILE A 60 -0.69 3.77 -3.64
N ARG A 61 -0.70 3.52 -4.95
CA ARG A 61 -1.50 4.29 -5.89
C ARG A 61 -2.38 3.37 -6.72
N HIS A 62 -3.64 3.74 -6.90
CA HIS A 62 -4.59 3.02 -7.76
C HIS A 62 -4.55 1.52 -7.54
N SER A 63 -4.55 1.11 -6.27
CA SER A 63 -4.41 -0.28 -5.87
C SER A 63 -5.13 -0.53 -4.56
N GLU A 64 -5.33 -1.81 -4.24
CA GLU A 64 -5.94 -2.22 -2.98
C GLU A 64 -5.01 -3.18 -2.26
N ILE A 65 -4.94 -3.05 -0.94
CA ILE A 65 -4.14 -3.95 -0.10
C ILE A 65 -4.86 -4.18 1.23
N GLN A 66 -4.81 -5.42 1.72
CA GLN A 66 -5.28 -5.74 3.07
C GLN A 66 -4.54 -6.94 3.63
N HIS A 67 -4.55 -7.08 4.94
CA HIS A 67 -3.97 -8.22 5.65
C HIS A 67 -2.53 -8.50 5.20
N SER A 68 -1.74 -7.44 5.16
CA SER A 68 -0.39 -7.49 4.59
C SER A 68 0.56 -6.57 5.35
N ILE A 69 1.85 -6.81 5.16
CA ILE A 69 2.90 -5.96 5.70
C ILE A 69 3.73 -5.44 4.52
N MET A 70 3.93 -4.13 4.48
CA MET A 70 4.71 -3.48 3.43
C MET A 70 5.86 -2.72 4.08
N LEU A 71 7.07 -3.14 3.78
CA LEU A 71 8.25 -2.55 4.40
C LEU A 71 8.68 -1.28 3.67
N ARG A 72 9.55 -0.51 4.31
CA ARG A 72 9.87 0.84 3.90
C ARG A 72 10.34 0.96 2.45
N GLY A 73 9.99 2.07 1.84
CA GLY A 73 10.48 2.44 0.51
C GLY A 73 9.83 1.69 -0.63
N SER A 74 8.81 0.90 -0.36
CA SER A 74 8.17 0.09 -1.40
C SER A 74 7.02 0.82 -2.08
N ARG A 75 6.73 0.43 -3.30
CA ARG A 75 5.67 1.01 -4.12
C ARG A 75 4.77 -0.04 -4.73
N ILE A 76 3.48 0.24 -4.70
CA ILE A 76 2.46 -0.52 -5.41
C ILE A 76 1.70 0.47 -6.28
N ASP A 77 1.57 0.17 -7.56
CA ASP A 77 0.89 1.07 -8.48
C ASP A 77 0.08 0.31 -9.53
N ASN A 78 -1.17 0.72 -9.67
CA ASN A 78 -2.03 0.31 -10.77
C ASN A 78 -2.24 -1.20 -10.88
N LEU A 79 -2.46 -1.87 -9.76
CA LEU A 79 -2.72 -3.30 -9.75
C LEU A 79 -4.21 -3.57 -9.94
N LYS A 80 -4.55 -4.55 -10.77
CA LYS A 80 -5.94 -4.90 -11.05
C LYS A 80 -6.61 -5.59 -9.86
N ARG A 81 -5.86 -6.33 -9.09
CA ARG A 81 -6.41 -7.14 -7.99
C ARG A 81 -5.82 -6.72 -6.67
N ARG A 82 -6.58 -6.95 -5.63
CA ARG A 82 -6.15 -6.64 -4.26
C ARG A 82 -4.95 -7.48 -3.87
N VAL A 83 -3.99 -6.84 -3.23
CA VAL A 83 -2.89 -7.53 -2.57
C VAL A 83 -3.39 -8.03 -1.22
N GLU A 84 -3.24 -9.30 -0.96
CA GLU A 84 -3.66 -9.93 0.30
C GLU A 84 -2.62 -10.89 0.82
N ASP A 85 -2.59 -11.05 2.15
CA ASP A 85 -1.77 -12.07 2.82
C ASP A 85 -0.33 -12.03 2.36
N SER A 86 0.22 -10.83 2.24
CA SER A 86 1.53 -10.63 1.62
C SER A 86 2.50 -9.94 2.55
N LEU A 87 3.77 -10.23 2.34
CA LEU A 87 4.87 -9.49 2.93
C LEU A 87 5.69 -8.91 1.78
N ILE A 88 5.73 -7.59 1.72
CA ILE A 88 6.47 -6.86 0.70
C ILE A 88 7.72 -6.30 1.36
N GLY A 89 8.89 -6.69 0.87
CA GLY A 89 10.17 -6.31 1.46
C GLY A 89 10.52 -4.84 1.28
N VAL A 90 11.77 -4.51 1.63
CA VAL A 90 12.28 -3.14 1.55
C VAL A 90 12.57 -2.76 0.10
N ASN A 91 12.14 -1.56 -0.29
CA ASN A 91 12.41 -0.99 -1.61
C ASN A 91 11.94 -1.88 -2.78
N VAL A 92 10.79 -2.51 -2.62
CA VAL A 92 10.16 -3.34 -3.66
C VAL A 92 9.21 -2.46 -4.47
N GLU A 93 9.21 -2.69 -5.77
CA GLU A 93 8.27 -2.02 -6.67
C GLU A 93 7.40 -3.07 -7.35
N ILE A 94 6.08 -2.89 -7.24
CA ILE A 94 5.09 -3.76 -7.89
C ILE A 94 4.18 -2.87 -8.71
N CYS A 95 4.16 -3.08 -10.02
CA CYS A 95 3.33 -2.29 -10.89
C CYS A 95 2.85 -3.12 -12.08
N ARG A 96 1.80 -2.65 -12.71
CA ARG A 96 1.28 -3.28 -13.91
C ARG A 96 1.84 -2.56 -15.13
N SER A 97 2.42 -3.32 -16.05
CA SER A 97 2.87 -2.77 -17.32
C SER A 97 1.66 -2.56 -18.24
N GLU A 98 1.58 -1.40 -18.83
CA GLU A 98 0.50 -1.07 -19.76
C GLU A 98 0.90 -1.28 -21.23
N LYS A 99 2.15 -1.65 -21.47
CA LYS A 99 2.66 -1.82 -22.84
C LYS A 99 2.58 -3.27 -23.26
N PRO A 100 2.02 -3.58 -24.42
CA PRO A 100 2.08 -4.92 -24.99
C PRO A 100 3.49 -5.23 -25.54
N PRO A 101 3.90 -6.51 -25.62
CA PRO A 101 3.13 -7.64 -25.09
C PRO A 101 3.16 -7.68 -23.58
N GLU A 102 2.08 -8.18 -23.00
CA GLU A 102 2.03 -8.40 -21.56
C GLU A 102 2.98 -9.51 -21.18
N ALA A 103 3.77 -9.26 -20.16
CA ALA A 103 4.75 -10.23 -19.72
C ALA A 103 5.00 -10.04 -18.22
N TYR A 104 5.40 -11.12 -17.56
CA TYR A 104 5.86 -11.05 -16.19
C TYR A 104 7.35 -10.73 -16.21
N ARG A 105 7.74 -9.78 -15.37
CA ARG A 105 9.14 -9.42 -15.16
C ARG A 105 9.42 -9.48 -13.67
N PHE A 106 10.41 -10.26 -13.30
CA PHE A 106 10.73 -10.44 -11.90
C PHE A 106 12.15 -9.97 -11.59
N LEU A 107 12.25 -9.18 -10.53
CA LEU A 107 13.50 -8.84 -9.87
C LEU A 107 13.27 -9.19 -8.41
N VAL A 108 13.60 -10.41 -8.04
CA VAL A 108 13.15 -11.00 -6.79
C VAL A 108 14.34 -11.54 -6.02
N GLY A 109 14.33 -11.33 -4.72
CA GLY A 109 15.42 -11.77 -3.87
C GLY A 109 15.24 -13.19 -3.33
N ASP A 110 16.13 -13.57 -2.43
CA ASP A 110 16.14 -14.89 -1.81
C ASP A 110 14.90 -15.12 -0.96
N ASN A 111 14.46 -16.37 -0.88
CA ASN A 111 13.37 -16.81 -0.03
C ASN A 111 12.02 -16.18 -0.38
N SER A 112 11.84 -15.78 -1.62
CA SER A 112 10.60 -15.20 -2.10
C SER A 112 9.64 -16.28 -2.58
N ARG A 113 8.35 -15.96 -2.53
CA ARG A 113 7.30 -16.83 -3.06
C ARG A 113 6.33 -15.98 -3.85
N ILE A 114 6.05 -16.39 -5.06
CA ILE A 114 5.16 -15.67 -5.96
C ILE A 114 4.09 -16.62 -6.45
N GLU A 115 2.83 -16.24 -6.25
CA GLU A 115 1.68 -16.99 -6.77
C GLU A 115 0.99 -16.15 -7.83
N ILE A 116 0.72 -16.74 -8.97
CA ILE A 116 0.15 -16.04 -10.12
C ILE A 116 -1.08 -16.75 -10.61
N TYR A 117 -2.10 -15.98 -10.92
CA TYR A 117 -3.32 -16.47 -11.55
C TYR A 117 -3.36 -16.11 -13.02
#